data_af4e714a1d504a4f72ed129dead197ff
#
_entry.id   af4e714a1d504a4f72ed129dead197ff
#
_cell.length_a   1.000
_cell.length_b   1.000
_cell.length_c   1.000
_cell.angle_alpha   90.00
_cell.angle_beta   90.00
_cell.angle_gamma   90.00
#
_symmetry.space_group_name_H-M   'P 1'
#
loop_
_entity.id
_entity.type
_entity.pdbx_description
1 polymer ?
#
loop_
_entity_poly.entity_id
_entity_poly.type
_entity_poly.pdbx_seq_one_letter_code
_entity_poly.pdbx_strand_id
1 'polypeptide(L)'
;FNWISKKRHPYDQRRLVITLTQNQCSKITQLIEELEHFLEVKSTLINEINHSTLLSYYLKCHSQFRVIEQSCTSQHLTLEELYLLGLLIISDNKTTFKSIKVHALKGIIAMGPIIKTLQSKGYLIKSRSRDDERYIVLTLRKEKVNVIQSEIEECYNKLEQGIQHV
;
A
#
# COMPACT_ATOMS: atom_id res chain seq x y z
N PHE A 1 10.58 5.98 -16.39
CA PHE A 1 11.67 6.55 -15.56
C PHE A 1 12.96 5.78 -15.82
N ASN A 2 13.95 6.39 -16.52
CA ASN A 2 15.25 5.79 -16.77
C ASN A 2 16.20 6.07 -15.58
N TRP A 3 15.99 5.37 -14.46
CA TRP A 3 16.82 5.49 -13.27
C TRP A 3 18.14 4.72 -13.37
N ILE A 4 18.22 3.75 -14.27
CA ILE A 4 19.34 2.81 -14.36
C ILE A 4 19.82 2.74 -15.80
N SER A 5 21.10 2.93 -16.03
CA SER A 5 21.76 2.64 -17.31
C SER A 5 22.30 1.21 -17.27
N LYS A 6 21.97 0.44 -18.30
CA LYS A 6 22.44 -0.94 -18.48
C LYS A 6 23.40 -0.97 -19.66
N LYS A 7 24.64 -1.42 -19.42
CA LYS A 7 25.63 -1.63 -20.47
C LYS A 7 26.23 -3.03 -20.32
N ARG A 8 26.63 -3.63 -21.44
CA ARG A 8 27.36 -4.87 -21.41
C ARG A 8 28.78 -4.60 -20.90
N HIS A 9 29.31 -5.53 -20.09
CA HIS A 9 30.69 -5.42 -19.59
C HIS A 9 31.66 -5.49 -20.79
N PRO A 10 32.66 -4.58 -20.87
CA PRO A 10 33.52 -4.48 -22.06
C PRO A 10 34.35 -5.74 -22.32
N TYR A 11 34.71 -6.47 -21.29
CA TYR A 11 35.55 -7.69 -21.41
C TYR A 11 34.75 -9.01 -21.29
N ASP A 12 33.50 -8.95 -20.86
CA ASP A 12 32.63 -10.13 -20.75
C ASP A 12 31.19 -9.74 -21.11
N GLN A 13 30.82 -9.99 -22.35
CA GLN A 13 29.48 -9.63 -22.84
C GLN A 13 28.32 -10.40 -22.17
N ARG A 14 28.60 -11.46 -21.39
CA ARG A 14 27.60 -12.17 -20.61
C ARG A 14 27.22 -11.40 -19.35
N ARG A 15 28.08 -10.48 -18.90
CA ARG A 15 27.83 -9.66 -17.71
C ARG A 15 27.18 -8.34 -18.10
N LEU A 16 26.19 -7.96 -17.29
CA LEU A 16 25.50 -6.68 -17.41
C LEU A 16 26.02 -5.75 -16.30
N VAL A 17 26.50 -4.60 -16.72
CA VAL A 17 26.91 -3.52 -15.80
C VAL A 17 25.71 -2.59 -15.65
N ILE A 18 25.30 -2.40 -14.42
CA ILE A 18 24.24 -1.47 -14.02
C ILE A 18 24.92 -0.26 -13.41
N THR A 19 24.66 0.92 -13.97
CA THR A 19 25.22 2.17 -13.48
C THR A 19 24.13 3.21 -13.25
N LEU A 20 24.35 4.03 -12.23
CA LEU A 20 23.57 5.23 -11.97
C LEU A 20 24.34 6.44 -12.49
N THR A 21 23.66 7.44 -13.01
CA THR A 21 24.27 8.74 -13.30
C THR A 21 24.46 9.50 -11.99
N GLN A 22 25.37 10.48 -11.98
CA GLN A 22 25.64 11.30 -10.79
C GLN A 22 24.38 12.01 -10.29
N ASN A 23 23.53 12.49 -11.20
CA ASN A 23 22.25 13.11 -10.86
C ASN A 23 21.28 12.09 -10.20
N GLN A 24 21.28 10.85 -10.63
CA GLN A 24 20.46 9.79 -10.03
C GLN A 24 20.97 9.41 -8.65
N CYS A 25 22.30 9.33 -8.47
CA CYS A 25 22.91 9.12 -7.16
C CYS A 25 22.50 10.24 -6.19
N SER A 26 22.64 11.52 -6.60
CA SER A 26 22.25 12.65 -5.76
C SER A 26 20.77 12.63 -5.35
N LYS A 27 19.86 12.28 -6.28
CA LYS A 27 18.44 12.16 -5.97
C LYS A 27 18.14 11.01 -5.00
N ILE A 28 18.83 9.87 -5.13
CA ILE A 28 18.67 8.75 -4.19
C ILE A 28 19.19 9.15 -2.81
N THR A 29 20.33 9.81 -2.75
CA THR A 29 20.88 10.32 -1.47
C THR A 29 19.91 11.26 -0.80
N GLN A 30 19.37 12.24 -1.54
CA GLN A 30 18.37 13.17 -1.01
C GLN A 30 17.11 12.45 -0.49
N LEU A 31 16.59 11.45 -1.21
CA LEU A 31 15.43 10.67 -0.77
C LEU A 31 15.74 9.89 0.52
N ILE A 32 16.97 9.36 0.64
CA ILE A 32 17.40 8.66 1.87
C ILE A 32 17.49 9.65 3.03
N GLU A 33 18.07 10.81 2.84
CA GLU A 33 18.16 11.87 3.85
C GLU A 33 16.78 12.37 4.30
N GLU A 34 15.84 12.55 3.37
CA GLU A 34 14.45 12.91 3.69
C GLU A 34 13.75 11.82 4.51
N LEU A 35 13.98 10.53 4.18
CA LEU A 35 13.45 9.39 4.94
C LEU A 35 14.07 9.32 6.34
N GLU A 36 15.38 9.50 6.46
CA GLU A 36 16.09 9.53 7.74
C GLU A 36 15.55 10.65 8.63
N HIS A 37 15.43 11.86 8.11
CA HIS A 37 14.87 13.00 8.84
C HIS A 37 13.42 12.73 9.29
N PHE A 38 12.59 12.11 8.43
CA PHE A 38 11.23 11.71 8.78
C PHE A 38 11.20 10.68 9.92
N LEU A 39 12.12 9.73 9.92
CA LEU A 39 12.22 8.68 10.93
C LEU A 39 12.81 9.20 12.25
N GLU A 40 13.81 10.07 12.22
CA GLU A 40 14.38 10.74 13.40
C GLU A 40 13.32 11.54 14.17
N VAL A 41 12.45 12.24 13.45
CA VAL A 41 11.33 12.99 14.05
C VAL A 41 10.30 12.06 14.70
N LYS A 42 10.20 10.78 14.25
CA LYS A 42 9.19 9.81 14.71
C LYS A 42 9.70 8.80 15.74
N SER A 43 10.98 8.60 15.89
CA SER A 43 11.52 7.55 16.75
C SER A 43 12.86 7.92 17.36
N THR A 44 12.92 7.97 18.69
CA THR A 44 14.15 8.06 19.49
C THR A 44 15.02 6.79 19.44
N LEU A 45 14.58 5.75 18.74
CA LEU A 45 15.24 4.43 18.67
C LEU A 45 16.21 4.29 17.50
N ILE A 46 16.34 5.30 16.61
CA ILE A 46 17.04 5.15 15.32
C ILE A 46 18.45 5.78 15.32
N ASN A 47 19.03 6.10 16.46
CA ASN A 47 20.33 6.77 16.55
C ASN A 47 21.55 5.98 16.02
N GLU A 48 21.37 4.76 15.51
CA GLU A 48 22.45 3.92 15.01
C GLU A 48 22.25 3.37 13.57
N ILE A 49 21.23 3.81 12.87
CA ILE A 49 20.92 3.28 11.54
C ILE A 49 21.66 4.09 10.47
N ASN A 50 22.66 3.49 9.82
CA ASN A 50 23.29 4.07 8.65
C ASN A 50 22.40 3.90 7.39
N HIS A 51 22.67 4.65 6.32
CA HIS A 51 21.92 4.64 5.05
C HIS A 51 21.70 3.24 4.47
N SER A 52 22.72 2.37 4.56
CA SER A 52 22.66 0.98 4.08
C SER A 52 21.69 0.14 4.89
N THR A 53 21.67 0.32 6.20
CA THR A 53 20.77 -0.39 7.12
C THR A 53 19.32 0.04 6.91
N LEU A 54 19.07 1.35 6.77
CA LEU A 54 17.74 1.90 6.50
C LEU A 54 17.16 1.37 5.17
N LEU A 55 17.97 1.39 4.11
CA LEU A 55 17.56 0.86 2.81
C LEU A 55 17.28 -0.65 2.88
N SER A 56 18.12 -1.40 3.57
CA SER A 56 17.94 -2.84 3.81
C SER A 56 16.63 -3.10 4.56
N TYR A 57 16.36 -2.33 5.61
CA TYR A 57 15.10 -2.41 6.38
C TYR A 57 13.88 -2.12 5.49
N TYR A 58 13.92 -1.02 4.72
CA TYR A 58 12.86 -0.68 3.77
C TYR A 58 12.60 -1.82 2.77
N LEU A 59 13.66 -2.40 2.18
CA LEU A 59 13.52 -3.50 1.23
C LEU A 59 12.94 -4.76 1.86
N LYS A 60 13.28 -5.06 3.11
CA LYS A 60 12.67 -6.17 3.87
C LYS A 60 11.19 -5.91 4.12
N CYS A 61 10.83 -4.75 4.64
CA CYS A 61 9.43 -4.35 4.81
C CYS A 61 8.65 -4.45 3.50
N HIS A 62 9.18 -3.88 2.41
CA HIS A 62 8.57 -3.95 1.09
C HIS A 62 8.38 -5.40 0.59
N SER A 63 9.36 -6.28 0.81
CA SER A 63 9.24 -7.69 0.44
C SER A 63 8.14 -8.40 1.23
N GLN A 64 8.02 -8.13 2.53
CA GLN A 64 6.97 -8.68 3.37
C GLN A 64 5.58 -8.18 2.94
N PHE A 65 5.45 -6.89 2.64
CA PHE A 65 4.21 -6.35 2.10
C PHE A 65 3.78 -7.04 0.80
N ARG A 66 4.72 -7.36 -0.09
CA ARG A 66 4.43 -8.12 -1.30
C ARG A 66 3.95 -9.55 -1.03
N VAL A 67 4.52 -10.23 -0.05
CA VAL A 67 4.08 -11.56 0.38
C VAL A 67 2.65 -11.49 0.92
N ILE A 68 2.34 -10.50 1.73
CA ILE A 68 1.00 -10.27 2.27
C ILE A 68 0.02 -9.96 1.14
N GLU A 69 0.38 -9.07 0.23
CA GLU A 69 -0.44 -8.74 -0.93
C GLU A 69 -0.75 -10.00 -1.75
N GLN A 70 0.25 -10.84 -2.04
CA GLN A 70 0.06 -12.11 -2.73
C GLN A 70 -0.85 -13.08 -1.97
N SER A 71 -0.78 -13.11 -0.64
CA SER A 71 -1.65 -13.97 0.17
C SER A 71 -3.08 -13.42 0.29
N CYS A 72 -3.25 -12.10 0.28
CA CYS A 72 -4.57 -11.46 0.21
C CYS A 72 -5.21 -11.65 -1.18
N THR A 73 -4.41 -11.76 -2.24
CA THR A 73 -4.90 -12.02 -3.61
C THR A 73 -5.47 -13.43 -3.77
N SER A 74 -5.27 -14.35 -2.83
CA SER A 74 -5.91 -15.68 -2.85
C SER A 74 -7.44 -15.59 -2.90
N GLN A 75 -8.01 -14.50 -2.36
CA GLN A 75 -9.44 -14.16 -2.41
C GLN A 75 -9.77 -13.14 -3.52
N HIS A 76 -8.84 -12.88 -4.43
CA HIS A 76 -8.97 -11.87 -5.49
C HIS A 76 -9.17 -10.41 -4.99
N LEU A 77 -8.72 -10.10 -3.77
CA LEU A 77 -8.73 -8.74 -3.20
C LEU A 77 -7.31 -8.17 -3.11
N THR A 78 -7.12 -6.92 -3.50
CA THR A 78 -5.88 -6.19 -3.27
C THR A 78 -5.87 -5.56 -1.87
N LEU A 79 -4.70 -5.12 -1.40
CA LEU A 79 -4.59 -4.42 -0.11
C LEU A 79 -5.39 -3.13 -0.08
N GLU A 80 -5.45 -2.39 -1.21
CA GLU A 80 -6.28 -1.18 -1.30
C GLU A 80 -7.77 -1.52 -1.25
N GLU A 81 -8.19 -2.64 -1.85
CA GLU A 81 -9.56 -3.12 -1.77
C GLU A 81 -9.92 -3.52 -0.33
N LEU A 82 -9.04 -4.26 0.36
CA LEU A 82 -9.22 -4.62 1.77
C LEU A 82 -9.26 -3.37 2.68
N TYR A 83 -8.38 -2.41 2.43
CA TYR A 83 -8.38 -1.14 3.16
C TYR A 83 -9.72 -0.40 3.03
N LEU A 84 -10.26 -0.29 1.81
CA LEU A 84 -11.56 0.34 1.58
C LEU A 84 -12.69 -0.42 2.27
N LEU A 85 -12.68 -1.75 2.21
CA LEU A 85 -13.66 -2.60 2.89
C LEU A 85 -13.58 -2.46 4.41
N GLY A 86 -12.36 -2.37 4.96
CA GLY A 86 -12.11 -2.09 6.37
C GLY A 86 -12.68 -0.74 6.83
N LEU A 87 -12.51 0.32 6.03
CA LEU A 87 -13.12 1.63 6.30
C LEU A 87 -14.65 1.55 6.31
N LEU A 88 -15.25 0.73 5.45
CA LEU A 88 -16.70 0.51 5.45
C LEU A 88 -17.16 -0.23 6.70
N ILE A 89 -16.44 -1.27 7.15
CA ILE A 89 -16.75 -2.00 8.38
C ILE A 89 -16.71 -1.06 9.60
N ILE A 90 -15.68 -0.25 9.73
CA ILE A 90 -15.56 0.74 10.82
C ILE A 90 -16.70 1.77 10.78
N SER A 91 -17.27 2.02 9.60
CA SER A 91 -18.39 2.94 9.39
C SER A 91 -19.76 2.24 9.40
N ASP A 92 -19.93 1.17 10.16
CA ASP A 92 -21.18 0.40 10.25
C ASP A 92 -21.68 -0.14 8.90
N ASN A 93 -20.74 -0.55 8.05
CA ASN A 93 -21.00 -1.12 6.72
C ASN A 93 -21.65 -0.15 5.72
N LYS A 94 -21.75 1.14 6.05
CA LYS A 94 -22.35 2.13 5.20
C LYS A 94 -21.75 3.52 5.41
N THR A 95 -21.36 4.19 4.33
CA THR A 95 -20.84 5.56 4.42
C THR A 95 -20.98 6.31 3.09
N THR A 96 -20.74 7.61 3.10
CA THR A 96 -20.73 8.41 1.86
C THR A 96 -19.37 8.33 1.18
N PHE A 97 -19.35 8.43 -0.14
CA PHE A 97 -18.10 8.53 -0.90
C PHE A 97 -17.25 9.72 -0.46
N LYS A 98 -17.90 10.82 -0.09
CA LYS A 98 -17.22 12.02 0.44
C LYS A 98 -16.50 11.73 1.75
N SER A 99 -17.16 11.03 2.68
CA SER A 99 -16.58 10.66 3.98
C SER A 99 -15.36 9.75 3.80
N ILE A 100 -15.48 8.70 3.01
CA ILE A 100 -14.34 7.81 2.71
C ILE A 100 -13.16 8.59 2.12
N LYS A 101 -13.42 9.50 1.18
CA LYS A 101 -12.37 10.30 0.55
C LYS A 101 -11.58 11.16 1.55
N VAL A 102 -12.21 11.57 2.65
CA VAL A 102 -11.53 12.33 3.72
C VAL A 102 -10.59 11.42 4.52
N HIS A 103 -11.00 10.18 4.78
CA HIS A 103 -10.23 9.21 5.56
C HIS A 103 -9.22 8.41 4.71
N ALA A 104 -9.44 8.32 3.40
CA ALA A 104 -8.48 7.67 2.51
C ALA A 104 -7.15 8.43 2.50
N LEU A 105 -6.06 7.68 2.48
CA LEU A 105 -4.71 8.22 2.35
C LEU A 105 -4.65 9.12 1.10
N LYS A 106 -4.66 10.43 1.33
CA LYS A 106 -4.77 11.45 0.28
C LYS A 106 -3.68 11.24 -0.77
N GLY A 107 -4.11 11.03 -2.02
CA GLY A 107 -3.22 10.92 -3.17
C GLY A 107 -2.56 9.55 -3.39
N ILE A 108 -2.67 8.61 -2.45
CA ILE A 108 -2.04 7.28 -2.57
C ILE A 108 -3.00 6.29 -3.23
N ILE A 109 -4.30 6.38 -2.94
CA ILE A 109 -5.30 5.40 -3.38
C ILE A 109 -6.30 6.03 -4.35
N ALA A 110 -6.39 5.47 -5.55
CA ALA A 110 -7.40 5.86 -6.55
C ALA A 110 -8.75 5.21 -6.27
N MET A 111 -9.58 5.84 -5.44
CA MET A 111 -10.84 5.28 -4.93
C MET A 111 -11.86 4.87 -6.01
N GLY A 112 -11.93 5.61 -7.10
CA GLY A 112 -12.92 5.37 -8.15
C GLY A 112 -12.82 3.99 -8.81
N PRO A 113 -11.65 3.60 -9.33
CA PRO A 113 -11.40 2.26 -9.86
C PRO A 113 -11.66 1.15 -8.85
N ILE A 114 -11.19 1.30 -7.60
CA ILE A 114 -11.35 0.31 -6.53
C ILE A 114 -12.83 0.06 -6.24
N ILE A 115 -13.63 1.12 -6.08
CA ILE A 115 -15.07 1.00 -5.87
C ILE A 115 -15.74 0.26 -7.03
N LYS A 116 -15.38 0.57 -8.27
CA LYS A 116 -15.92 -0.11 -9.46
C LYS A 116 -15.57 -1.60 -9.45
N THR A 117 -14.34 -1.95 -9.10
CA THR A 117 -13.89 -3.34 -9.01
C THR A 117 -14.62 -4.08 -7.89
N LEU A 118 -14.77 -3.49 -6.70
CA LEU A 118 -15.50 -4.08 -5.59
C LEU A 118 -16.99 -4.26 -5.88
N GLN A 119 -17.59 -3.35 -6.66
CA GLN A 119 -18.95 -3.53 -7.14
C GLN A 119 -19.06 -4.73 -8.09
N SER A 120 -18.14 -4.85 -9.06
CA SER A 120 -18.15 -5.98 -10.02
C SER A 120 -17.88 -7.32 -9.34
N LYS A 121 -17.06 -7.34 -8.27
CA LYS A 121 -16.82 -8.51 -7.43
C LYS A 121 -17.96 -8.81 -6.44
N GLY A 122 -18.99 -7.96 -6.38
CA GLY A 122 -20.16 -8.15 -5.53
C GLY A 122 -19.95 -7.90 -4.04
N TYR A 123 -18.94 -7.12 -3.66
CA TYR A 123 -18.67 -6.79 -2.26
C TYR A 123 -19.47 -5.58 -1.77
N LEU A 124 -19.72 -4.60 -2.63
CA LEU A 124 -20.40 -3.39 -2.25
C LEU A 124 -21.50 -2.95 -3.24
N ILE A 125 -22.43 -2.17 -2.73
CA ILE A 125 -23.50 -1.52 -3.46
C ILE A 125 -23.25 -0.01 -3.43
N LYS A 126 -23.36 0.62 -4.58
CA LYS A 126 -23.33 2.07 -4.74
C LYS A 126 -24.73 2.58 -5.04
N SER A 127 -25.22 3.52 -4.24
CA SER A 127 -26.52 4.15 -4.41
C SER A 127 -26.45 5.66 -4.21
N ARG A 128 -27.48 6.38 -4.58
CA ARG A 128 -27.65 7.77 -4.16
C ARG A 128 -28.26 7.81 -2.77
N SER A 129 -27.91 8.84 -1.98
CA SER A 129 -28.57 9.08 -0.69
C SER A 129 -30.04 9.40 -0.91
N ARG A 130 -30.90 8.95 0.00
CA ARG A 130 -32.34 9.28 -0.01
C ARG A 130 -32.55 10.72 0.48
N ASP A 131 -31.70 11.21 1.36
CA ASP A 131 -31.85 12.53 1.99
C ASP A 131 -31.28 13.65 1.10
N ASP A 132 -30.23 13.34 0.32
CA ASP A 132 -29.64 14.27 -0.64
C ASP A 132 -29.02 13.48 -1.80
N GLU A 133 -29.66 13.49 -2.95
CA GLU A 133 -29.25 12.75 -4.14
C GLU A 133 -27.86 13.13 -4.70
N ARG A 134 -27.30 14.24 -4.26
CA ARG A 134 -25.93 14.66 -4.61
C ARG A 134 -24.87 13.77 -3.96
N TYR A 135 -25.22 13.07 -2.88
CA TYR A 135 -24.29 12.19 -2.18
C TYR A 135 -24.40 10.75 -2.67
N ILE A 136 -23.24 10.19 -2.97
CA ILE A 136 -23.10 8.76 -3.26
C ILE A 136 -22.88 8.03 -1.95
N VAL A 137 -23.68 7.01 -1.71
CA VAL A 137 -23.58 6.11 -0.56
C VAL A 137 -23.02 4.78 -1.03
N LEU A 138 -22.04 4.29 -0.27
CA LEU A 138 -21.44 2.97 -0.42
C LEU A 138 -21.92 2.10 0.74
N THR A 139 -22.44 0.93 0.42
CA THR A 139 -22.94 -0.03 1.40
C THR A 139 -22.29 -1.38 1.17
N LEU A 140 -21.71 -1.96 2.21
CA LEU A 140 -21.19 -3.31 2.18
C LEU A 140 -22.32 -4.34 2.14
N ARG A 141 -22.17 -5.38 1.35
CA ARG A 141 -23.14 -6.47 1.33
C ARG A 141 -23.05 -7.28 2.61
N LYS A 142 -24.18 -7.48 3.28
CA LYS A 142 -24.24 -8.14 4.61
C LYS A 142 -23.63 -9.54 4.60
N GLU A 143 -23.88 -10.29 3.54
CA GLU A 143 -23.34 -11.64 3.37
C GLU A 143 -21.82 -11.71 3.20
N LYS A 144 -21.17 -10.56 2.95
CA LYS A 144 -19.70 -10.47 2.78
C LYS A 144 -18.98 -9.98 4.03
N VAL A 145 -19.68 -9.43 5.03
CA VAL A 145 -19.06 -8.81 6.21
C VAL A 145 -18.13 -9.77 6.94
N ASN A 146 -18.60 -10.95 7.30
CA ASN A 146 -17.82 -11.93 8.07
C ASN A 146 -16.59 -12.42 7.28
N VAL A 147 -16.73 -12.65 5.98
CA VAL A 147 -15.61 -13.06 5.12
C VAL A 147 -14.54 -11.98 5.08
N ILE A 148 -14.93 -10.72 4.93
CA ILE A 148 -13.99 -9.60 4.88
C ILE A 148 -13.31 -9.40 6.24
N GLN A 149 -14.03 -9.52 7.35
CA GLN A 149 -13.44 -9.44 8.68
C GLN A 149 -12.36 -10.50 8.88
N SER A 150 -12.65 -11.76 8.51
CA SER A 150 -11.68 -12.85 8.59
C SER A 150 -10.44 -12.60 7.72
N GLU A 151 -10.61 -12.06 6.52
CA GLU A 151 -9.49 -11.73 5.63
C GLU A 151 -8.63 -10.57 6.16
N ILE A 152 -9.26 -9.55 6.77
CA ILE A 152 -8.56 -8.44 7.42
C ILE A 152 -7.76 -8.95 8.61
N GLU A 153 -8.32 -9.82 9.44
CA GLU A 153 -7.64 -10.45 10.58
C GLU A 153 -6.46 -11.31 10.11
N GLU A 154 -6.64 -12.12 9.07
CA GLU A 154 -5.55 -12.91 8.50
C GLU A 154 -4.43 -12.03 7.94
N CYS A 155 -4.78 -10.97 7.24
CA CYS A 155 -3.83 -9.99 6.72
C CYS A 155 -3.07 -9.29 7.85
N TYR A 156 -3.76 -8.89 8.92
CA TYR A 156 -3.17 -8.29 10.10
C TYR A 156 -2.17 -9.23 10.78
N ASN A 157 -2.56 -10.48 11.01
CA ASN A 157 -1.69 -11.49 11.63
C ASN A 157 -0.42 -11.74 10.81
N LYS A 158 -0.52 -11.78 9.49
CA LYS A 158 0.64 -11.92 8.59
C LYS A 158 1.54 -10.69 8.61
N LEU A 159 0.96 -9.49 8.68
CA LEU A 159 1.70 -8.24 8.86
C LEU A 159 2.47 -8.23 10.17
N GLU A 160 1.81 -8.58 11.26
CA GLU A 160 2.43 -8.62 12.59
C GLU A 160 3.61 -9.60 12.63
N GLN A 161 3.41 -10.83 12.12
CA GLN A 161 4.48 -11.82 12.02
C GLN A 161 5.63 -11.34 11.12
N GLY A 162 5.32 -10.70 9.99
CA GLY A 162 6.35 -10.16 9.09
C GLY A 162 7.17 -9.05 9.72
N ILE A 163 6.56 -8.18 10.53
CA ILE A 163 7.25 -7.09 11.23
C ILE A 163 8.14 -7.61 12.37
N GLN A 164 7.71 -8.66 13.09
CA GLN A 164 8.50 -9.26 14.18
C GLN A 164 9.79 -9.93 13.68
N HIS A 165 9.88 -10.28 12.41
CA HIS A 165 11.05 -10.91 11.79
C HIS A 165 11.96 -9.94 11.01
N VAL A 166 11.70 -8.63 11.06
CA VAL A 166 12.50 -7.58 10.44
C VAL A 166 13.44 -6.93 11.44
#